data_0c5ad05cc358be2fbca889381aec7af4
#
_entry.id   0c5ad05cc358be2fbca889381aec7af4
#
_cell.length_a   1.000
_cell.length_b   1.000
_cell.length_c   1.000
_cell.angle_alpha   90.00
_cell.angle_beta   90.00
_cell.angle_gamma   90.00
#
_symmetry.space_group_name_H-M   'P 1'
#
loop_
_entity.id
_entity.type
_entity.pdbx_description
1 polymer ?
#
loop_
_entity_poly.entity_id
_entity_poly.type
_entity_poly.pdbx_seq_one_letter_code
_entity_poly.pdbx_strand_id
1 'polypeptide(L)'
;MTRKELAHKLAEHLETAPVYLAAPSFAYQVGDYTIDRHSNILDIQGQEVKFKEVLKNTVEGRHEDMGTVKETIDRDEPINLEVGIPLEGYDGRSLRNFMHIIYSKQPLIKKALGFEENLVSKEVIKALDVKPMVTLEHFQRALEGVSCPGIDFDFEKEIITFKLGPNGEDPDKVKAATQLLGLVNLSARRLKRNAAAKVTPTDNEKYTFRTWLVRLGMIGDEYKTARNVLLKNLSGNSAFRTQAKEGA
;
A
#
# COMPACT_ATOMS: atom_id res chain seq x y z
N MET A 1 15.88 30.97 7.23
CA MET A 1 15.14 30.38 6.11
C MET A 1 14.40 29.17 6.68
N THR A 2 13.10 29.07 6.48
CA THR A 2 12.32 27.94 6.96
C THR A 2 12.57 26.72 6.03
N ARG A 3 12.36 25.50 6.57
CA ARG A 3 12.50 24.25 5.80
C ARG A 3 11.64 24.25 4.52
N LYS A 4 10.43 24.80 4.59
CA LYS A 4 9.54 24.93 3.44
C LYS A 4 10.10 25.87 2.37
N GLU A 5 10.65 27.01 2.79
CA GLU A 5 11.32 27.97 1.88
C GLU A 5 12.55 27.35 1.24
N LEU A 6 13.33 26.54 1.99
CA LEU A 6 14.47 25.81 1.47
C LEU A 6 14.06 24.80 0.40
N ALA A 7 12.99 24.04 0.65
CA ALA A 7 12.45 23.09 -0.30
C ALA A 7 11.95 23.76 -1.59
N HIS A 8 11.25 24.89 -1.47
CA HIS A 8 10.79 25.63 -2.67
C HIS A 8 11.94 26.21 -3.48
N LYS A 9 12.96 26.80 -2.83
CA LYS A 9 14.14 27.33 -3.55
C LYS A 9 14.94 26.25 -4.23
N LEU A 10 15.10 25.08 -3.59
CA LEU A 10 15.76 23.95 -4.20
C LEU A 10 14.96 23.40 -5.38
N ALA A 11 13.64 23.32 -5.25
CA ALA A 11 12.72 22.88 -6.28
C ALA A 11 12.72 23.80 -7.51
N GLU A 12 12.73 25.12 -7.27
CA GLU A 12 12.85 26.13 -8.33
C GLU A 12 14.16 25.99 -9.10
N HIS A 13 15.28 25.73 -8.39
CA HIS A 13 16.59 25.58 -9.02
C HIS A 13 16.73 24.28 -9.81
N LEU A 14 16.11 23.19 -9.33
CA LEU A 14 16.14 21.86 -9.98
C LEU A 14 15.00 21.66 -10.99
N GLU A 15 14.19 22.69 -11.26
CA GLU A 15 13.01 22.64 -12.15
C GLU A 15 12.06 21.48 -11.81
N THR A 16 11.90 21.17 -10.52
CA THR A 16 11.06 20.06 -10.03
C THR A 16 10.09 20.56 -8.97
N ALA A 17 9.15 19.71 -8.53
CA ALA A 17 8.20 20.05 -7.48
C ALA A 17 8.62 19.43 -6.13
N PRO A 18 8.54 20.17 -5.00
CA PRO A 18 8.85 19.62 -3.69
C PRO A 18 7.71 18.71 -3.21
N VAL A 19 8.04 17.49 -2.81
CA VAL A 19 7.09 16.52 -2.25
C VAL A 19 7.30 16.42 -0.74
N TYR A 20 6.24 16.67 0.03
CA TYR A 20 6.30 16.49 1.48
C TYR A 20 6.09 15.04 1.87
N LEU A 21 7.10 14.44 2.46
CA LEU A 21 7.05 13.09 3.02
C LEU A 21 6.52 13.18 4.44
N ALA A 22 5.25 12.81 4.64
CA ALA A 22 4.59 12.83 5.94
C ALA A 22 5.33 12.00 7.01
N ALA A 23 4.67 11.69 8.14
CA ALA A 23 5.26 10.82 9.16
C ALA A 23 5.70 9.46 8.56
N PRO A 24 6.85 8.90 8.99
CA PRO A 24 7.65 9.30 10.15
C PRO A 24 8.77 10.31 9.87
N SER A 25 9.17 10.50 8.60
CA SER A 25 10.35 11.32 8.27
C SER A 25 10.11 12.83 8.40
N PHE A 26 8.88 13.30 8.11
CA PHE A 26 8.53 14.73 8.01
C PHE A 26 9.49 15.53 7.11
N ALA A 27 10.10 14.89 6.13
CA ALA A 27 11.07 15.47 5.21
C ALA A 27 10.39 16.06 3.96
N TYR A 28 11.12 16.84 3.18
CA TYR A 28 10.74 17.21 1.81
C TYR A 28 11.69 16.50 0.85
N GLN A 29 11.15 15.84 -0.16
CA GLN A 29 11.92 15.34 -1.29
C GLN A 29 11.85 16.35 -2.42
N VAL A 30 13.00 16.66 -3.02
CA VAL A 30 13.14 17.61 -4.13
C VAL A 30 14.12 17.03 -5.15
N GLY A 31 13.61 16.38 -6.18
CA GLY A 31 14.44 15.57 -7.09
C GLY A 31 15.20 14.48 -6.32
N ASP A 32 16.50 14.41 -6.51
CA ASP A 32 17.39 13.45 -5.87
C ASP A 32 17.82 13.83 -4.44
N TYR A 33 17.32 14.96 -3.93
CA TYR A 33 17.67 15.46 -2.60
C TYR A 33 16.52 15.31 -1.62
N THR A 34 16.87 15.03 -0.35
CA THR A 34 15.91 15.00 0.76
C THR A 34 16.27 16.07 1.78
N ILE A 35 15.30 16.89 2.18
CA ILE A 35 15.48 17.90 3.23
C ILE A 35 14.84 17.37 4.50
N ASP A 36 15.66 17.07 5.50
CA ASP A 36 15.23 16.51 6.77
C ASP A 36 14.49 17.52 7.66
N ARG A 37 14.02 17.08 8.83
CA ARG A 37 13.33 17.96 9.82
C ARG A 37 14.22 19.03 10.44
N HIS A 38 15.55 18.90 10.34
CA HIS A 38 16.55 19.85 10.83
C HIS A 38 16.99 20.84 9.77
N SER A 39 16.42 20.77 8.54
CA SER A 39 16.75 21.57 7.37
C SER A 39 18.10 21.21 6.73
N ASN A 40 18.64 20.01 6.97
CA ASN A 40 19.80 19.49 6.26
C ASN A 40 19.35 18.95 4.90
N ILE A 41 20.14 19.20 3.86
CA ILE A 41 19.94 18.64 2.53
C ILE A 41 20.78 17.38 2.44
N LEU A 42 20.16 16.25 2.16
CA LEU A 42 20.80 14.95 2.00
C LEU A 42 20.70 14.53 0.53
N ASP A 43 21.79 13.97 -0.01
CA ASP A 43 21.80 13.35 -1.33
C ASP A 43 21.18 11.93 -1.31
N ILE A 44 21.17 11.25 -2.46
CA ILE A 44 20.65 9.88 -2.61
C ILE A 44 21.40 8.84 -1.75
N GLN A 45 22.62 9.16 -1.32
CA GLN A 45 23.45 8.30 -0.47
C GLN A 45 23.28 8.64 1.02
N GLY A 46 22.43 9.63 1.35
CA GLY A 46 22.17 10.09 2.71
C GLY A 46 23.26 10.98 3.29
N GLN A 47 24.17 11.52 2.45
CA GLN A 47 25.23 12.43 2.88
C GLN A 47 24.70 13.87 2.89
N GLU A 48 25.10 14.65 3.90
CA GLU A 48 24.74 16.06 4.02
C GLU A 48 25.48 16.91 2.97
N VAL A 49 24.71 17.64 2.15
CA VAL A 49 25.20 18.51 1.10
C VAL A 49 24.79 19.95 1.38
N LYS A 50 25.71 20.90 1.19
CA LYS A 50 25.38 22.32 1.38
C LYS A 50 24.62 22.85 0.17
N PHE A 51 23.59 23.67 0.43
CA PHE A 51 22.77 24.29 -0.60
C PHE A 51 23.59 24.95 -1.72
N LYS A 52 24.72 25.60 -1.38
CA LYS A 52 25.64 26.21 -2.35
C LYS A 52 26.37 25.20 -3.25
N GLU A 53 26.59 23.99 -2.77
CA GLU A 53 27.25 22.91 -3.54
C GLU A 53 26.25 22.30 -4.53
N VAL A 54 25.00 22.14 -4.14
CA VAL A 54 23.94 21.71 -5.06
C VAL A 54 23.76 22.71 -6.21
N LEU A 55 23.81 24.01 -5.90
CA LEU A 55 23.74 25.07 -6.94
C LEU A 55 24.91 25.04 -7.92
N LYS A 56 26.12 24.66 -7.50
CA LYS A 56 27.31 24.57 -8.35
C LYS A 56 27.28 23.31 -9.24
N ASN A 57 26.91 22.18 -8.67
CA ASN A 57 26.87 20.91 -9.40
C ASN A 57 25.87 20.90 -10.56
N THR A 58 24.87 21.76 -10.52
CA THR A 58 23.90 21.91 -11.62
C THR A 58 24.45 22.72 -12.80
N VAL A 59 25.48 23.56 -12.59
CA VAL A 59 26.06 24.42 -13.64
C VAL A 59 27.24 23.74 -14.35
N GLU A 60 27.97 22.83 -13.68
CA GLU A 60 29.15 22.16 -14.24
C GLU A 60 28.86 20.76 -14.83
N GLY A 61 27.66 20.23 -14.68
CA GLY A 61 27.26 18.89 -15.13
C GLY A 61 26.71 18.80 -16.57
N ARG A 62 27.05 19.74 -17.47
CA ARG A 62 26.80 19.60 -18.92
C ARG A 62 28.10 19.35 -19.67
N HIS A 63 28.70 18.23 -19.53
CA HIS A 63 29.62 17.49 -20.39
C HIS A 63 30.60 16.68 -19.54
N GLU A 64 30.33 15.39 -19.51
CA GLU A 64 31.31 14.34 -19.84
C GLU A 64 30.67 12.95 -19.53
N ASP A 65 30.43 12.31 -20.63
CA ASP A 65 30.48 10.88 -20.95
C ASP A 65 30.60 9.93 -19.76
N MET A 66 29.49 9.32 -19.38
CA MET A 66 29.48 7.98 -18.84
C MET A 66 28.40 7.16 -19.53
N GLY A 67 28.91 6.06 -20.08
CA GLY A 67 28.27 5.07 -20.90
C GLY A 67 26.79 4.87 -20.64
N THR A 68 26.05 5.08 -21.66
CA THR A 68 24.64 4.84 -21.81
C THR A 68 24.29 3.40 -21.45
N VAL A 69 23.99 3.12 -20.19
CA VAL A 69 22.92 2.19 -19.91
C VAL A 69 21.64 3.02 -20.06
N LYS A 70 21.20 3.15 -21.29
CA LYS A 70 19.78 3.36 -21.55
C LYS A 70 19.09 2.07 -21.08
N GLU A 71 18.75 1.99 -19.81
CA GLU A 71 17.50 1.39 -19.48
C GLU A 71 16.46 2.27 -20.14
N THR A 72 16.08 1.89 -21.35
CA THR A 72 14.79 2.25 -21.92
C THR A 72 13.79 1.72 -20.91
N ILE A 73 13.38 2.58 -19.97
CA ILE A 73 12.12 2.39 -19.27
C ILE A 73 11.11 2.41 -20.41
N ASP A 74 10.73 1.22 -20.81
CA ASP A 74 9.67 1.01 -21.79
C ASP A 74 8.44 1.63 -21.15
N ARG A 75 8.07 2.85 -21.56
CA ARG A 75 6.96 3.64 -20.97
C ARG A 75 5.60 3.02 -21.23
N ASP A 76 5.59 1.81 -21.81
CA ASP A 76 4.39 1.04 -22.12
C ASP A 76 4.10 -0.07 -21.07
N GLU A 77 4.98 -0.33 -20.10
CA GLU A 77 4.63 -1.23 -19.00
C GLU A 77 3.85 -0.48 -17.91
N PRO A 78 2.66 -0.96 -17.57
CA PRO A 78 1.84 -0.34 -16.54
C PRO A 78 2.55 -0.43 -15.18
N ILE A 79 2.60 0.70 -14.47
CA ILE A 79 3.18 0.76 -13.12
C ILE A 79 2.32 -0.10 -12.18
N ASN A 80 2.94 -1.12 -11.58
CA ASN A 80 2.27 -1.97 -10.62
C ASN A 80 2.01 -1.22 -9.32
N LEU A 81 0.78 -1.37 -8.81
CA LEU A 81 0.41 -0.87 -7.49
C LEU A 81 0.92 -1.83 -6.43
N GLU A 82 1.87 -1.38 -5.64
CA GLU A 82 2.37 -2.10 -4.47
C GLU A 82 2.13 -1.29 -3.19
N VAL A 83 1.77 -1.98 -2.11
CA VAL A 83 1.53 -1.37 -0.80
C VAL A 83 2.32 -2.14 0.25
N GLY A 84 3.28 -1.47 0.88
CA GLY A 84 4.06 -2.01 2.00
C GLY A 84 3.38 -1.75 3.35
N ILE A 85 3.35 -2.77 4.22
CA ILE A 85 2.85 -2.67 5.60
C ILE A 85 3.95 -3.18 6.53
N PRO A 86 4.28 -2.46 7.63
CA PRO A 86 5.27 -2.94 8.58
C PRO A 86 4.80 -4.19 9.33
N LEU A 87 5.69 -5.16 9.51
CA LEU A 87 5.50 -6.35 10.34
C LEU A 87 5.57 -6.03 11.84
N GLU A 88 6.12 -4.88 12.20
CA GLU A 88 6.25 -4.47 13.59
C GLU A 88 4.93 -4.61 14.37
N GLY A 89 5.00 -5.26 15.53
CA GLY A 89 3.86 -5.49 16.41
C GLY A 89 2.89 -6.58 15.97
N TYR A 90 3.26 -7.40 14.99
CA TYR A 90 2.56 -8.64 14.69
C TYR A 90 3.09 -9.81 15.54
N ASP A 91 2.20 -10.71 15.92
CA ASP A 91 2.49 -12.08 16.34
C ASP A 91 1.92 -13.07 15.30
N GLY A 92 2.20 -14.34 15.46
CA GLY A 92 1.72 -15.35 14.50
C GLY A 92 0.20 -15.38 14.36
N ARG A 93 -0.53 -15.12 15.45
CA ARG A 93 -2.01 -15.09 15.46
C ARG A 93 -2.55 -13.89 14.68
N SER A 94 -2.05 -12.72 14.94
CA SER A 94 -2.51 -11.50 14.27
C SER A 94 -2.18 -11.52 12.79
N LEU A 95 -1.03 -12.09 12.41
CA LEU A 95 -0.65 -12.25 11.01
C LEU A 95 -1.52 -13.31 10.31
N ARG A 96 -1.82 -14.44 10.97
CA ARG A 96 -2.81 -15.40 10.50
C ARG A 96 -4.19 -14.73 10.31
N ASN A 97 -4.65 -13.95 11.28
CA ASN A 97 -5.91 -13.22 11.20
C ASN A 97 -5.93 -12.27 9.99
N PHE A 98 -4.83 -11.57 9.76
CA PHE A 98 -4.68 -10.69 8.61
C PHE A 98 -4.87 -11.43 7.30
N MET A 99 -4.18 -12.58 7.11
CA MET A 99 -4.31 -13.42 5.93
C MET A 99 -5.73 -13.95 5.73
N HIS A 100 -6.39 -14.38 6.81
CA HIS A 100 -7.76 -14.86 6.77
C HIS A 100 -8.78 -13.78 6.41
N ILE A 101 -8.59 -12.55 6.91
CA ILE A 101 -9.43 -11.41 6.56
C ILE A 101 -9.27 -11.09 5.07
N ILE A 102 -8.03 -10.98 4.58
CA ILE A 102 -7.75 -10.73 3.17
C ILE A 102 -8.38 -11.83 2.30
N TYR A 103 -8.12 -13.11 2.59
CA TYR A 103 -8.67 -14.24 1.84
C TYR A 103 -10.20 -14.19 1.77
N SER A 104 -10.87 -13.94 2.90
CA SER A 104 -12.33 -13.90 2.96
C SER A 104 -12.95 -12.76 2.15
N LYS A 105 -12.21 -11.71 1.87
CA LYS A 105 -12.66 -10.49 1.17
C LYS A 105 -12.00 -10.28 -0.18
N GLN A 106 -10.98 -11.07 -0.54
CA GLN A 106 -10.24 -10.86 -1.79
C GLN A 106 -11.10 -10.84 -3.05
N PRO A 107 -12.23 -11.56 -3.21
CA PRO A 107 -13.07 -11.41 -4.40
C PRO A 107 -13.60 -9.98 -4.58
N LEU A 108 -13.98 -9.33 -3.49
CA LEU A 108 -14.46 -7.94 -3.50
C LEU A 108 -13.30 -6.94 -3.61
N ILE A 109 -12.17 -7.20 -2.95
CA ILE A 109 -10.96 -6.36 -3.02
C ILE A 109 -10.41 -6.34 -4.45
N LYS A 110 -10.27 -7.51 -5.09
CA LYS A 110 -9.83 -7.64 -6.48
C LYS A 110 -10.69 -6.81 -7.42
N LYS A 111 -12.00 -6.98 -7.34
CA LYS A 111 -12.96 -6.27 -8.18
C LYS A 111 -12.96 -4.76 -7.90
N ALA A 112 -12.86 -4.37 -6.64
CA ALA A 112 -12.81 -2.97 -6.23
C ALA A 112 -11.58 -2.24 -6.78
N LEU A 113 -10.41 -2.87 -6.73
CA LEU A 113 -9.14 -2.29 -7.17
C LEU A 113 -8.82 -2.60 -8.64
N GLY A 114 -9.50 -3.57 -9.26
CA GLY A 114 -9.37 -3.88 -10.68
C GLY A 114 -8.15 -4.74 -11.02
N PHE A 115 -7.89 -5.80 -10.25
CA PHE A 115 -6.86 -6.79 -10.57
C PHE A 115 -7.43 -8.23 -10.52
N GLU A 116 -6.78 -9.15 -11.24
CA GLU A 116 -7.32 -10.50 -11.48
C GLU A 116 -6.71 -11.57 -10.56
N GLU A 117 -5.46 -11.41 -10.16
CA GLU A 117 -4.74 -12.41 -9.38
C GLU A 117 -5.24 -12.50 -7.94
N ASN A 118 -5.13 -13.69 -7.34
CA ASN A 118 -5.46 -13.87 -5.94
C ASN A 118 -4.31 -13.38 -5.05
N LEU A 119 -4.63 -12.60 -4.03
CA LEU A 119 -3.66 -12.17 -3.03
C LEU A 119 -3.19 -13.34 -2.17
N VAL A 120 -4.13 -14.15 -1.73
CA VAL A 120 -3.89 -15.31 -0.85
C VAL A 120 -4.46 -16.55 -1.50
N SER A 121 -3.65 -17.59 -1.63
CA SER A 121 -4.10 -18.89 -2.16
C SER A 121 -4.82 -19.72 -1.08
N LYS A 122 -5.60 -20.72 -1.54
CA LYS A 122 -6.27 -21.67 -0.62
C LYS A 122 -5.26 -22.52 0.13
N GLU A 123 -4.13 -22.80 -0.47
CA GLU A 123 -3.01 -23.56 0.08
C GLU A 123 -2.40 -22.84 1.27
N VAL A 124 -2.20 -21.52 1.17
CA VAL A 124 -1.76 -20.67 2.29
C VAL A 124 -2.72 -20.78 3.47
N ILE A 125 -4.02 -20.67 3.23
CA ILE A 125 -5.02 -20.79 4.33
C ILE A 125 -4.96 -22.17 4.99
N LYS A 126 -4.87 -23.24 4.19
CA LYS A 126 -4.72 -24.60 4.73
C LYS A 126 -3.46 -24.73 5.59
N ALA A 127 -2.32 -24.20 5.11
CA ALA A 127 -1.05 -24.26 5.86
C ALA A 127 -1.15 -23.51 7.21
N LEU A 128 -1.80 -22.35 7.21
CA LEU A 128 -2.01 -21.54 8.42
C LEU A 128 -3.03 -22.16 9.42
N ASP A 129 -3.86 -23.08 8.96
CA ASP A 129 -4.88 -23.74 9.79
C ASP A 129 -4.42 -25.08 10.41
N VAL A 130 -3.27 -25.61 10.01
CA VAL A 130 -2.76 -26.92 10.49
C VAL A 130 -2.39 -26.88 11.98
N LYS A 131 -1.76 -25.78 12.44
CA LYS A 131 -1.25 -25.64 13.80
C LYS A 131 -1.56 -24.25 14.38
N PRO A 132 -1.59 -24.10 15.71
CA PRO A 132 -1.73 -22.80 16.35
C PRO A 132 -0.55 -21.88 15.96
N MET A 133 -0.86 -20.69 15.45
CA MET A 133 0.11 -19.65 15.09
C MET A 133 0.31 -18.72 16.30
N VAL A 134 1.34 -18.95 17.11
CA VAL A 134 1.60 -18.14 18.31
C VAL A 134 2.68 -17.09 18.02
N THR A 135 3.77 -17.48 17.38
CA THR A 135 4.91 -16.61 17.08
C THR A 135 5.07 -16.38 15.58
N LEU A 136 5.87 -15.38 15.20
CA LEU A 136 6.21 -15.12 13.79
C LEU A 136 6.94 -16.31 13.16
N GLU A 137 7.82 -17.00 13.92
CA GLU A 137 8.53 -18.17 13.40
C GLU A 137 7.56 -19.33 13.08
N HIS A 138 6.47 -19.48 13.84
CA HIS A 138 5.42 -20.44 13.50
C HIS A 138 4.75 -20.10 12.19
N PHE A 139 4.48 -18.82 11.95
CA PHE A 139 3.88 -18.34 10.72
C PHE A 139 4.85 -18.52 9.54
N GLN A 140 6.10 -18.09 9.68
CA GLN A 140 7.13 -18.23 8.65
C GLN A 140 7.32 -19.69 8.25
N ARG A 141 7.47 -20.59 9.23
CA ARG A 141 7.59 -22.04 9.00
C ARG A 141 6.35 -22.65 8.32
N ALA A 142 5.14 -22.13 8.60
CA ALA A 142 3.94 -22.58 7.95
C ALA A 142 3.86 -22.18 6.46
N LEU A 143 4.55 -21.12 6.07
CA LEU A 143 4.61 -20.67 4.68
C LEU A 143 5.80 -21.23 3.90
N GLU A 144 6.69 -22.00 4.53
CA GLU A 144 7.80 -22.66 3.82
C GLU A 144 7.26 -23.57 2.72
N GLY A 145 7.68 -23.33 1.47
CA GLY A 145 7.24 -24.08 0.31
C GLY A 145 5.81 -23.77 -0.19
N VAL A 146 5.14 -22.78 0.39
CA VAL A 146 3.80 -22.36 -0.04
C VAL A 146 3.87 -20.98 -0.71
N SER A 147 3.45 -20.91 -1.98
CA SER A 147 3.42 -19.64 -2.72
C SER A 147 2.24 -18.76 -2.29
N CYS A 148 2.53 -17.49 -2.03
CA CYS A 148 1.54 -16.44 -1.80
C CYS A 148 1.66 -15.39 -2.92
N PRO A 149 0.96 -15.54 -4.04
CA PRO A 149 1.28 -14.81 -5.27
C PRO A 149 1.11 -13.29 -5.15
N GLY A 150 0.14 -12.82 -4.38
CA GLY A 150 -0.13 -11.39 -4.24
C GLY A 150 0.46 -10.72 -2.99
N ILE A 151 1.20 -11.47 -2.15
CA ILE A 151 1.77 -10.94 -0.91
C ILE A 151 3.17 -11.48 -0.73
N ASP A 152 4.11 -10.58 -0.50
CA ASP A 152 5.50 -10.89 -0.21
C ASP A 152 5.84 -10.54 1.25
N PHE A 153 6.61 -11.40 1.92
CA PHE A 153 7.01 -11.24 3.31
C PHE A 153 8.53 -11.11 3.40
N ASP A 154 9.00 -9.91 3.66
CA ASP A 154 10.40 -9.65 3.96
C ASP A 154 10.56 -9.56 5.50
N PHE A 155 10.94 -10.68 6.11
CA PHE A 155 11.12 -10.76 7.56
C PHE A 155 12.39 -10.07 8.05
N GLU A 156 13.36 -9.83 7.16
CA GLU A 156 14.61 -9.10 7.51
C GLU A 156 14.36 -7.59 7.55
N LYS A 157 13.61 -7.07 6.56
CA LYS A 157 13.20 -5.66 6.52
C LYS A 157 11.92 -5.39 7.32
N GLU A 158 11.30 -6.42 7.87
CA GLU A 158 10.04 -6.34 8.61
C GLU A 158 8.90 -5.68 7.81
N ILE A 159 8.75 -6.05 6.53
CA ILE A 159 7.74 -5.50 5.63
C ILE A 159 6.91 -6.62 4.99
N ILE A 160 5.60 -6.38 4.88
CA ILE A 160 4.66 -7.15 4.05
C ILE A 160 4.33 -6.30 2.83
N THR A 161 4.63 -6.78 1.63
CA THR A 161 4.31 -6.08 0.38
C THR A 161 3.13 -6.74 -0.33
N PHE A 162 2.12 -5.93 -0.66
CA PHE A 162 0.94 -6.33 -1.44
C PHE A 162 1.11 -5.92 -2.89
N LYS A 163 0.99 -6.87 -3.82
CA LYS A 163 1.02 -6.67 -5.26
C LYS A 163 -0.42 -6.59 -5.77
N LEU A 164 -0.89 -5.41 -6.14
CA LEU A 164 -2.30 -5.11 -6.45
C LEU A 164 -2.55 -4.84 -7.94
N GLY A 165 -1.64 -5.30 -8.81
CA GLY A 165 -1.76 -5.18 -10.26
C GLY A 165 -1.45 -3.80 -10.83
N PRO A 166 -1.74 -3.57 -12.13
CA PRO A 166 -1.25 -2.45 -12.91
C PRO A 166 -2.08 -1.16 -12.68
N ASN A 167 -2.11 -0.63 -11.48
CA ASN A 167 -2.90 0.57 -11.14
C ASN A 167 -2.09 1.60 -10.34
N GLY A 168 -0.75 1.52 -10.39
CA GLY A 168 0.15 2.41 -9.63
C GLY A 168 0.10 3.87 -10.08
N GLU A 169 -0.40 4.13 -11.29
CA GLU A 169 -0.53 5.49 -11.84
C GLU A 169 -1.76 6.25 -11.32
N ASP A 170 -2.75 5.53 -10.76
CA ASP A 170 -3.98 6.14 -10.24
C ASP A 170 -3.83 6.51 -8.75
N PRO A 171 -3.59 7.78 -8.40
CA PRO A 171 -3.31 8.20 -7.03
C PRO A 171 -4.49 7.95 -6.09
N ASP A 172 -5.72 7.98 -6.59
CA ASP A 172 -6.91 7.70 -5.78
C ASP A 172 -7.00 6.20 -5.46
N LYS A 173 -6.65 5.32 -6.40
CA LYS A 173 -6.55 3.87 -6.14
C LYS A 173 -5.41 3.54 -5.17
N VAL A 174 -4.23 4.14 -5.36
CA VAL A 174 -3.10 3.99 -4.43
C VAL A 174 -3.52 4.38 -3.03
N LYS A 175 -4.13 5.55 -2.85
CA LYS A 175 -4.63 6.03 -1.57
C LYS A 175 -5.69 5.10 -0.99
N ALA A 176 -6.65 4.66 -1.79
CA ALA A 176 -7.73 3.78 -1.35
C ALA A 176 -7.20 2.40 -0.91
N ALA A 177 -6.25 1.82 -1.65
CA ALA A 177 -5.59 0.56 -1.32
C ALA A 177 -4.79 0.67 -0.01
N THR A 178 -3.98 1.73 0.14
CA THR A 178 -3.18 1.98 1.34
C THR A 178 -4.05 2.14 2.58
N GLN A 179 -5.12 2.94 2.49
CA GLN A 179 -6.06 3.13 3.59
C GLN A 179 -6.81 1.84 3.94
N LEU A 180 -7.25 1.07 2.94
CA LEU A 180 -7.91 -0.22 3.16
C LEU A 180 -7.00 -1.20 3.88
N LEU A 181 -5.79 -1.43 3.37
CA LEU A 181 -4.85 -2.38 3.95
C LEU A 181 -4.37 -1.93 5.34
N GLY A 182 -4.18 -0.63 5.56
CA GLY A 182 -3.88 -0.08 6.89
C GLY A 182 -4.98 -0.36 7.91
N LEU A 183 -6.25 -0.21 7.54
CA LEU A 183 -7.38 -0.53 8.42
C LEU A 183 -7.53 -2.05 8.66
N VAL A 184 -7.28 -2.88 7.66
CA VAL A 184 -7.25 -4.35 7.81
C VAL A 184 -6.14 -4.75 8.76
N ASN A 185 -4.93 -4.16 8.63
CA ASN A 185 -3.81 -4.34 9.55
C ASN A 185 -4.23 -4.04 11.00
N LEU A 186 -4.77 -2.86 11.25
CA LEU A 186 -5.24 -2.49 12.59
C LEU A 186 -6.32 -3.44 13.13
N SER A 187 -7.25 -3.86 12.29
CA SER A 187 -8.30 -4.81 12.66
C SER A 187 -7.73 -6.18 13.03
N ALA A 188 -6.82 -6.72 12.22
CA ALA A 188 -6.20 -8.02 12.46
C ALA A 188 -5.43 -8.08 13.78
N ARG A 189 -4.67 -7.02 14.09
CA ARG A 189 -3.89 -6.90 15.34
C ARG A 189 -4.78 -6.75 16.59
N ARG A 190 -5.96 -6.13 16.47
CA ARG A 190 -6.91 -5.95 17.58
C ARG A 190 -7.74 -7.20 17.87
N LEU A 191 -7.85 -8.13 16.92
CA LEU A 191 -8.66 -9.32 17.09
C LEU A 191 -8.06 -10.26 18.13
N LYS A 192 -8.83 -10.49 19.21
CA LYS A 192 -8.49 -11.46 20.27
C LYS A 192 -8.85 -12.92 19.90
N ARG A 193 -9.69 -13.09 18.87
CA ARG A 193 -10.16 -14.40 18.37
C ARG A 193 -9.59 -14.66 16.98
N ASN A 194 -9.62 -15.92 16.57
CA ASN A 194 -9.22 -16.29 15.22
C ASN A 194 -10.24 -15.76 14.19
N ALA A 195 -9.76 -15.08 13.17
CA ALA A 195 -10.56 -14.71 12.03
C ALA A 195 -10.90 -15.94 11.17
N ALA A 196 -12.10 -15.96 10.59
CA ALA A 196 -12.49 -17.01 9.67
C ALA A 196 -12.09 -16.65 8.23
N ALA A 197 -11.53 -17.63 7.51
CA ALA A 197 -11.17 -17.50 6.09
C ALA A 197 -12.35 -17.82 5.15
N LYS A 198 -13.60 -17.71 5.63
CA LYS A 198 -14.78 -18.08 4.85
C LYS A 198 -15.15 -16.94 3.89
N VAL A 199 -15.07 -17.21 2.59
CA VAL A 199 -15.66 -16.35 1.56
C VAL A 199 -17.17 -16.50 1.58
N THR A 200 -17.90 -15.40 1.76
CA THR A 200 -19.36 -15.40 1.75
C THR A 200 -19.84 -14.87 0.40
N PRO A 201 -20.53 -15.68 -0.40
CA PRO A 201 -21.15 -15.21 -1.64
C PRO A 201 -22.16 -14.10 -1.34
N THR A 202 -22.25 -13.14 -2.24
CA THR A 202 -23.20 -12.03 -2.13
C THR A 202 -23.69 -11.63 -3.53
N ASP A 203 -24.97 -11.35 -3.64
CA ASP A 203 -25.64 -10.79 -4.80
C ASP A 203 -25.63 -9.25 -4.81
N ASN A 204 -25.26 -8.64 -3.66
CA ASN A 204 -25.12 -7.21 -3.51
C ASN A 204 -23.72 -6.86 -2.97
N GLU A 205 -22.76 -6.79 -3.88
CA GLU A 205 -21.35 -6.57 -3.56
C GLU A 205 -21.12 -5.20 -2.92
N LYS A 206 -21.74 -4.14 -3.45
CA LYS A 206 -21.62 -2.77 -2.90
C LYS A 206 -22.06 -2.69 -1.46
N TYR A 207 -23.21 -3.24 -1.12
CA TYR A 207 -23.72 -3.24 0.25
C TYR A 207 -22.80 -4.02 1.17
N THR A 208 -22.43 -5.23 0.76
CA THR A 208 -21.57 -6.13 1.54
C THR A 208 -20.21 -5.50 1.81
N PHE A 209 -19.59 -4.95 0.79
CA PHE A 209 -18.27 -4.34 0.91
C PHE A 209 -18.32 -3.05 1.72
N ARG A 210 -19.28 -2.16 1.44
CA ARG A 210 -19.48 -0.92 2.22
C ARG A 210 -19.69 -1.22 3.72
N THR A 211 -20.52 -2.21 4.04
CA THR A 211 -20.75 -2.60 5.43
C THR A 211 -19.46 -3.09 6.10
N TRP A 212 -18.64 -3.83 5.38
CA TRP A 212 -17.34 -4.27 5.89
C TRP A 212 -16.36 -3.10 6.06
N LEU A 213 -16.26 -2.18 5.09
CA LEU A 213 -15.44 -0.97 5.21
C LEU A 213 -15.79 -0.13 6.45
N VAL A 214 -17.09 0.05 6.71
CA VAL A 214 -17.58 0.74 7.93
C VAL A 214 -17.16 0.02 9.20
N ARG A 215 -17.24 -1.32 9.22
CA ARG A 215 -16.78 -2.14 10.37
C ARG A 215 -15.27 -2.07 10.60
N LEU A 216 -14.49 -1.87 9.54
CA LEU A 216 -13.04 -1.63 9.62
C LEU A 216 -12.70 -0.24 10.19
N GLY A 217 -13.68 0.67 10.25
CA GLY A 217 -13.47 2.04 10.69
C GLY A 217 -13.25 3.04 9.54
N MET A 218 -13.51 2.65 8.29
CA MET A 218 -13.44 3.57 7.14
C MET A 218 -14.67 4.50 7.13
N ILE A 219 -14.74 5.40 8.11
CA ILE A 219 -15.85 6.32 8.38
C ILE A 219 -15.34 7.77 8.32
N GLY A 220 -16.23 8.72 8.04
CA GLY A 220 -15.89 10.13 7.97
C GLY A 220 -15.48 10.61 6.58
N ASP A 221 -15.22 11.92 6.49
CA ASP A 221 -14.91 12.60 5.21
C ASP A 221 -13.51 12.27 4.71
N GLU A 222 -12.57 11.98 5.60
CA GLU A 222 -11.20 11.56 5.27
C GLU A 222 -11.15 10.30 4.40
N TYR A 223 -12.13 9.40 4.54
CA TYR A 223 -12.23 8.16 3.75
C TYR A 223 -13.26 8.25 2.60
N LYS A 224 -13.90 9.41 2.37
CA LYS A 224 -14.95 9.54 1.37
C LYS A 224 -14.48 9.17 -0.04
N THR A 225 -13.34 9.71 -0.45
CA THR A 225 -12.74 9.41 -1.76
C THR A 225 -12.41 7.93 -1.88
N ALA A 226 -11.72 7.36 -0.88
CA ALA A 226 -11.36 5.94 -0.90
C ALA A 226 -12.59 5.02 -0.96
N ARG A 227 -13.65 5.32 -0.18
CA ARG A 227 -14.90 4.54 -0.27
C ARG A 227 -15.53 4.60 -1.65
N ASN A 228 -15.54 5.78 -2.29
CA ASN A 228 -16.09 5.94 -3.63
C ASN A 228 -15.29 5.11 -4.65
N VAL A 229 -13.96 5.17 -4.60
CA VAL A 229 -13.08 4.36 -5.46
C VAL A 229 -13.33 2.87 -5.26
N LEU A 230 -13.32 2.40 -4.00
CA LEU A 230 -13.47 0.98 -3.66
C LEU A 230 -14.86 0.41 -3.99
N LEU A 231 -15.90 1.25 -4.06
CA LEU A 231 -17.25 0.81 -4.39
C LEU A 231 -17.60 0.97 -5.88
N LYS A 232 -16.79 1.68 -6.66
CA LYS A 232 -17.11 2.04 -8.05
C LYS A 232 -17.38 0.82 -8.94
N ASN A 233 -16.51 -0.18 -8.87
CA ASN A 233 -16.53 -1.36 -9.75
C ASN A 233 -17.38 -2.53 -9.24
N LEU A 234 -18.02 -2.38 -8.08
CA LEU A 234 -18.84 -3.42 -7.48
C LEU A 234 -20.29 -3.33 -7.96
N SER A 235 -20.96 -4.47 -8.02
CA SER A 235 -22.38 -4.56 -8.42
C SER A 235 -23.33 -4.32 -7.23
N GLY A 236 -24.56 -3.94 -7.55
CA GLY A 236 -25.62 -3.76 -6.56
C GLY A 236 -25.77 -2.34 -6.03
N ASN A 237 -26.48 -2.19 -4.92
CA ASN A 237 -26.81 -0.91 -4.28
C ASN A 237 -26.12 -0.79 -2.92
N SER A 238 -25.55 0.38 -2.64
CA SER A 238 -24.85 0.62 -1.37
C SER A 238 -25.80 0.91 -0.17
N ALA A 239 -27.05 1.28 -0.42
CA ALA A 239 -28.00 1.68 0.63
C ALA A 239 -28.85 0.52 1.16
N PHE A 240 -29.25 -0.41 0.31
CA PHE A 240 -30.17 -1.50 0.67
C PHE A 240 -29.52 -2.87 0.51
N ARG A 241 -29.79 -3.77 1.46
CA ARG A 241 -29.27 -5.15 1.44
C ARG A 241 -29.85 -5.99 0.31
N THR A 242 -31.14 -5.88 0.09
CA THR A 242 -31.88 -6.56 -0.98
C THR A 242 -32.24 -5.55 -2.04
N GLN A 243 -32.04 -5.90 -3.32
CA GLN A 243 -32.63 -5.13 -4.41
C GLN A 243 -34.15 -5.23 -4.27
N ALA A 244 -34.85 -4.09 -4.40
CA ALA A 244 -36.29 -4.14 -4.57
C ALA A 244 -36.59 -5.05 -5.78
N LYS A 245 -37.40 -6.09 -5.60
CA LYS A 245 -37.93 -6.84 -6.73
C LYS A 245 -38.67 -5.81 -7.58
N GLU A 246 -38.16 -5.52 -8.77
CA GLU A 246 -38.93 -4.79 -9.76
C GLU A 246 -40.26 -5.53 -9.91
N GLY A 247 -41.33 -4.80 -9.72
CA GLY A 247 -42.68 -5.33 -9.55
C GLY A 247 -43.13 -6.26 -10.67
N ALA A 248 -43.79 -7.33 -10.24
CA ALA A 248 -44.63 -8.13 -11.10
C ALA A 248 -45.86 -7.33 -11.54
#